data_d3c731ecad3df4439db0a90b52af0b23
#
_entry.id   d3c731ecad3df4439db0a90b52af0b23
#
_cell.length_a   1.000
_cell.length_b   1.000
_cell.length_c   1.000
_cell.angle_alpha   90.00
_cell.angle_beta   90.00
_cell.angle_gamma   90.00
#
_symmetry.space_group_name_H-M   'P 1'
#
loop_
_entity.id
_entity.type
_entity.pdbx_description
1 polymer ?
#
loop_
_entity_poly.entity_id
_entity_poly.type
_entity_poly.pdbx_seq_one_letter_code
_entity_poly.pdbx_strand_id
1 'polypeptide(L)'
;IVLNPGKSDVVTPCGDFVNHNVINVLSYIHSDDLSMYYRDGSKFKVVIYDSEGKVKPNATVKFTVNGVSYTRITDKDGVAALSINLNSNIYTITTEYNGIVNTNQIWIYNMAVNMDAVNETVKKGTAFYVKLIDVNGNAISGGQVSFKINGVSYIRSVNETGYAKLNINLNPGVYKIITAFSIRNYEDKLLYNTLKVTDT
;
A
#
# COMPACT_ATOMS: atom_id res chain seq x y z
N ILE A 1 -4.31 40.92 5.86
CA ILE A 1 -5.29 39.84 5.87
C ILE A 1 -4.61 38.65 5.21
N VAL A 2 -4.52 37.54 5.91
CA VAL A 2 -4.05 36.25 5.34
C VAL A 2 -5.31 35.44 5.03
N LEU A 3 -5.53 35.13 3.76
CA LEU A 3 -6.64 34.30 3.31
C LEU A 3 -6.14 32.89 3.00
N ASN A 4 -6.87 31.89 3.44
CA ASN A 4 -6.63 30.51 3.04
C ASN A 4 -6.97 30.29 1.55
N PRO A 5 -6.34 29.32 0.86
CA PRO A 5 -6.73 28.94 -0.49
C PRO A 5 -8.23 28.62 -0.58
N GLY A 6 -8.85 29.06 -1.67
CA GLY A 6 -10.28 28.89 -1.92
C GLY A 6 -10.99 30.20 -2.24
N LYS A 7 -12.30 30.15 -2.34
CA LYS A 7 -13.14 31.33 -2.56
C LYS A 7 -13.46 32.01 -1.22
N SER A 8 -13.16 33.29 -1.14
CA SER A 8 -13.49 34.14 0.03
C SER A 8 -14.38 35.27 -0.43
N ASP A 9 -15.49 35.50 0.26
CA ASP A 9 -16.35 36.67 0.05
C ASP A 9 -15.83 37.86 0.87
N VAL A 10 -15.51 38.93 0.20
CA VAL A 10 -15.08 40.18 0.84
C VAL A 10 -16.21 41.17 0.77
N VAL A 11 -16.79 41.46 1.91
CA VAL A 11 -17.92 42.38 2.06
C VAL A 11 -17.39 43.76 2.46
N THR A 12 -17.67 44.78 1.65
CA THR A 12 -17.28 46.14 1.93
C THR A 12 -18.54 47.00 2.12
N PRO A 13 -18.88 47.40 3.35
CA PRO A 13 -19.99 48.30 3.61
C PRO A 13 -19.61 49.74 3.19
N CYS A 14 -20.53 50.43 2.52
CA CYS A 14 -20.43 51.84 2.17
C CYS A 14 -21.79 52.54 2.37
N GLY A 15 -22.02 53.14 3.54
CA GLY A 15 -23.33 53.62 3.94
C GLY A 15 -24.38 52.52 4.00
N ASP A 16 -25.53 52.71 3.33
CA ASP A 16 -26.60 51.71 3.23
C ASP A 16 -26.36 50.66 2.12
N PHE A 17 -25.24 50.74 1.42
CA PHE A 17 -24.87 49.81 0.37
C PHE A 17 -23.81 48.80 0.86
N VAL A 18 -23.94 47.58 0.40
CA VAL A 18 -22.99 46.51 0.65
C VAL A 18 -22.47 46.00 -0.68
N ASN A 19 -21.14 46.02 -0.86
CA ASN A 19 -20.50 45.45 -2.04
C ASN A 19 -19.88 44.12 -1.69
N HIS A 20 -20.20 43.10 -2.49
CA HIS A 20 -19.68 41.75 -2.38
C HIS A 20 -18.65 41.48 -3.48
N ASN A 21 -17.44 41.10 -3.09
CA ASN A 21 -16.39 40.71 -4.00
C ASN A 21 -15.90 39.32 -3.66
N VAL A 22 -15.81 38.45 -4.64
CA VAL A 22 -15.24 37.12 -4.46
C VAL A 22 -13.76 37.13 -4.81
N ILE A 23 -12.92 36.87 -3.81
CA ILE A 23 -11.49 36.67 -4.00
C ILE A 23 -11.25 35.16 -4.08
N ASN A 24 -10.62 34.71 -5.17
CA ASN A 24 -10.17 33.32 -5.30
C ASN A 24 -8.68 33.27 -4.96
N VAL A 25 -8.34 32.72 -3.81
CA VAL A 25 -6.96 32.52 -3.38
C VAL A 25 -6.47 31.21 -3.97
N LEU A 26 -5.52 31.27 -4.89
CA LEU A 26 -4.94 30.08 -5.52
C LEU A 26 -3.97 29.40 -4.56
N SER A 27 -4.04 28.10 -4.46
CA SER A 27 -3.03 27.29 -3.79
C SER A 27 -1.82 27.11 -4.69
N TYR A 28 -0.63 27.39 -4.18
CA TYR A 28 0.61 27.10 -4.91
C TYR A 28 0.93 25.59 -4.97
N ILE A 29 0.34 24.82 -4.07
CA ILE A 29 0.50 23.38 -4.00
C ILE A 29 -0.88 22.73 -4.11
N HIS A 30 -1.07 21.90 -5.13
CA HIS A 30 -2.27 21.10 -5.29
C HIS A 30 -1.90 19.63 -5.17
N SER A 31 -2.56 18.91 -4.27
CA SER A 31 -2.37 17.48 -4.06
C SER A 31 -3.59 16.89 -3.37
N ASP A 32 -3.85 15.63 -3.68
CA ASP A 32 -4.87 14.81 -3.04
C ASP A 32 -4.23 13.81 -2.09
N ASP A 33 -5.04 13.27 -1.19
CA ASP A 33 -4.66 12.12 -0.39
C ASP A 33 -4.38 10.91 -1.27
N LEU A 34 -3.50 9.99 -0.83
CA LEU A 34 -3.17 8.79 -1.56
C LEU A 34 -3.70 7.54 -0.85
N SER A 35 -4.43 6.71 -1.57
CA SER A 35 -4.76 5.34 -1.16
C SER A 35 -4.04 4.35 -2.05
N MET A 36 -3.31 3.42 -1.44
CA MET A 36 -2.52 2.42 -2.17
C MET A 36 -2.43 1.11 -1.41
N TYR A 37 -2.06 0.04 -2.11
CA TYR A 37 -1.66 -1.22 -1.49
C TYR A 37 -0.14 -1.28 -1.29
N TYR A 38 0.29 -2.11 -0.34
CA TYR A 38 1.70 -2.32 -0.09
C TYR A 38 2.44 -2.68 -1.37
N ARG A 39 3.45 -1.86 -1.76
CA ARG A 39 4.29 -2.06 -2.95
C ARG A 39 3.57 -2.15 -4.29
N ASP A 40 2.40 -1.54 -4.45
CA ASP A 40 1.69 -1.53 -5.74
C ASP A 40 2.28 -0.58 -6.80
N GLY A 41 3.33 0.17 -6.44
CA GLY A 41 4.03 1.10 -7.33
C GLY A 41 3.41 2.50 -7.41
N SER A 42 2.34 2.77 -6.66
CA SER A 42 1.70 4.09 -6.59
C SER A 42 2.68 5.15 -6.06
N LYS A 43 2.46 6.38 -6.53
CA LYS A 43 3.29 7.54 -6.13
C LYS A 43 2.39 8.63 -5.59
N PHE A 44 2.84 9.27 -4.52
CA PHE A 44 2.26 10.54 -4.08
C PHE A 44 2.68 11.64 -5.06
N LYS A 45 1.73 12.44 -5.54
CA LYS A 45 1.97 13.48 -6.54
C LYS A 45 1.44 14.81 -6.07
N VAL A 46 2.16 15.88 -6.42
CA VAL A 46 1.70 17.27 -6.23
C VAL A 46 1.90 18.03 -7.52
N VAL A 47 1.05 19.03 -7.75
CA VAL A 47 1.21 20.02 -8.83
C VAL A 47 1.56 21.35 -8.19
N ILE A 48 2.60 21.99 -8.70
CA ILE A 48 3.02 23.32 -8.24
C ILE A 48 2.57 24.36 -9.26
N TYR A 49 2.01 25.44 -8.74
CA TYR A 49 1.58 26.59 -9.54
C TYR A 49 2.39 27.83 -9.15
N ASP A 50 2.53 28.77 -10.08
CA ASP A 50 3.06 30.10 -9.83
C ASP A 50 1.97 31.09 -9.38
N SER A 51 2.36 32.35 -9.18
CA SER A 51 1.45 33.43 -8.74
C SER A 51 0.36 33.76 -9.76
N GLU A 52 0.53 33.34 -11.02
CA GLU A 52 -0.45 33.55 -12.08
C GLU A 52 -1.40 32.34 -12.25
N GLY A 53 -1.20 31.29 -11.45
CA GLY A 53 -1.98 30.03 -11.54
C GLY A 53 -1.55 29.12 -12.69
N LYS A 54 -0.37 29.34 -13.26
CA LYS A 54 0.22 28.46 -14.26
C LYS A 54 1.08 27.39 -13.57
N VAL A 55 1.14 26.19 -14.18
CA VAL A 55 2.02 25.12 -13.69
C VAL A 55 3.48 25.60 -13.67
N LYS A 56 4.22 25.21 -12.63
CA LYS A 56 5.60 25.64 -12.40
C LYS A 56 6.58 24.49 -12.62
N PRO A 57 7.21 24.38 -13.80
CA PRO A 57 8.29 23.44 -14.06
C PRO A 57 9.57 23.80 -13.28
N ASN A 58 10.42 22.80 -13.06
CA ASN A 58 11.72 22.96 -12.39
C ASN A 58 11.65 23.57 -10.98
N ALA A 59 10.51 23.45 -10.31
CA ALA A 59 10.33 23.86 -8.92
C ALA A 59 10.89 22.75 -7.99
N THR A 60 11.68 23.16 -7.01
CA THR A 60 12.20 22.26 -5.99
C THR A 60 11.18 22.09 -4.87
N VAL A 61 10.68 20.89 -4.67
CA VAL A 61 9.65 20.52 -3.69
C VAL A 61 10.25 19.59 -2.64
N LYS A 62 9.97 19.87 -1.37
CA LYS A 62 10.37 19.02 -0.25
C LYS A 62 9.15 18.24 0.27
N PHE A 63 9.25 16.92 0.28
CA PHE A 63 8.31 16.03 0.94
C PHE A 63 8.86 15.56 2.28
N THR A 64 8.02 15.46 3.31
CA THR A 64 8.40 14.83 4.57
C THR A 64 7.33 13.82 4.95
N VAL A 65 7.72 12.56 5.11
CA VAL A 65 6.84 11.46 5.50
C VAL A 65 7.60 10.50 6.41
N ASN A 66 6.95 10.01 7.46
CA ASN A 66 7.52 9.08 8.44
C ASN A 66 8.88 9.60 9.00
N GLY A 67 9.01 10.91 9.23
CA GLY A 67 10.22 11.57 9.75
C GLY A 67 11.36 11.73 8.75
N VAL A 68 11.20 11.30 7.49
CA VAL A 68 12.24 11.40 6.45
C VAL A 68 11.84 12.43 5.42
N SER A 69 12.79 13.30 5.05
CA SER A 69 12.59 14.33 4.02
C SER A 69 13.21 13.90 2.68
N TYR A 70 12.50 14.23 1.59
CA TYR A 70 12.86 13.92 0.22
C TYR A 70 12.69 15.16 -0.64
N THR A 71 13.67 15.49 -1.48
CA THR A 71 13.58 16.57 -2.45
C THR A 71 13.29 16.03 -3.84
N ARG A 72 12.35 16.66 -4.56
CA ARG A 72 11.99 16.37 -5.94
C ARG A 72 11.87 17.66 -6.73
N ILE A 73 12.06 17.55 -8.03
CA ILE A 73 11.91 18.67 -8.97
C ILE A 73 10.67 18.40 -9.80
N THR A 74 9.85 19.41 -10.02
CA THR A 74 8.67 19.30 -10.88
C THR A 74 9.08 19.15 -12.34
N ASP A 75 8.31 18.32 -13.06
CA ASP A 75 8.45 18.11 -14.50
C ASP A 75 7.87 19.30 -15.30
N LYS A 76 7.77 19.13 -16.64
CA LYS A 76 7.21 20.15 -17.57
C LYS A 76 5.75 20.52 -17.26
N ASP A 77 5.01 19.63 -16.62
CA ASP A 77 3.60 19.80 -16.25
C ASP A 77 3.44 20.29 -14.79
N GLY A 78 4.56 20.71 -14.17
CA GLY A 78 4.58 21.20 -12.78
C GLY A 78 4.39 20.10 -11.73
N VAL A 79 4.54 18.82 -12.09
CA VAL A 79 4.29 17.67 -11.21
C VAL A 79 5.58 17.22 -10.54
N ALA A 80 5.56 17.12 -9.20
CA ALA A 80 6.58 16.39 -8.43
C ALA A 80 5.96 15.10 -7.88
N ALA A 81 6.70 13.99 -7.94
CA ALA A 81 6.24 12.68 -7.51
C ALA A 81 7.22 11.99 -6.55
N LEU A 82 6.68 11.36 -5.50
CA LEU A 82 7.43 10.56 -4.53
C LEU A 82 6.92 9.11 -4.55
N SER A 83 7.83 8.16 -4.80
CA SER A 83 7.52 6.72 -4.65
C SER A 83 7.42 6.38 -3.17
N ILE A 84 6.36 5.68 -2.80
CA ILE A 84 6.07 5.32 -1.40
C ILE A 84 6.45 3.85 -1.17
N ASN A 85 7.47 3.62 -0.34
CA ASN A 85 7.98 2.29 0.03
C ASN A 85 7.88 2.07 1.55
N LEU A 86 6.71 2.35 2.11
CA LEU A 86 6.43 2.21 3.55
C LEU A 86 5.57 0.97 3.79
N ASN A 87 5.56 0.49 5.04
CA ASN A 87 4.69 -0.61 5.46
C ASN A 87 3.22 -0.17 5.48
N SER A 88 2.30 -1.15 5.46
CA SER A 88 0.87 -0.91 5.61
C SER A 88 0.57 -0.16 6.90
N ASN A 89 0.01 1.02 6.77
CA ASN A 89 -0.38 1.94 7.84
C ASN A 89 -0.97 3.22 7.22
N ILE A 90 -1.36 4.16 8.07
CA ILE A 90 -1.73 5.53 7.69
C ILE A 90 -0.56 6.45 8.03
N TYR A 91 -0.16 7.26 7.07
CA TYR A 91 0.93 8.22 7.23
C TYR A 91 0.47 9.63 6.86
N THR A 92 0.98 10.60 7.59
CA THR A 92 0.88 12.00 7.18
C THR A 92 2.10 12.37 6.35
N ILE A 93 1.88 12.98 5.18
CA ILE A 93 2.92 13.55 4.34
C ILE A 93 2.75 15.05 4.28
N THR A 94 3.83 15.79 4.45
CA THR A 94 3.87 17.25 4.23
C THR A 94 4.65 17.54 2.96
N THR A 95 4.14 18.50 2.20
CA THR A 95 4.79 19.08 1.01
C THR A 95 5.11 20.51 1.29
N GLU A 96 6.38 20.92 1.10
CA GLU A 96 6.85 22.28 1.28
C GLU A 96 7.36 22.85 -0.05
N TYR A 97 6.90 24.04 -0.40
CA TYR A 97 7.34 24.84 -1.53
C TYR A 97 7.29 26.33 -1.20
N ASN A 98 8.41 27.04 -1.32
CA ASN A 98 8.53 28.48 -1.03
C ASN A 98 7.95 28.89 0.35
N GLY A 99 8.18 28.09 1.39
CA GLY A 99 7.69 28.34 2.73
C GLY A 99 6.19 28.01 2.95
N ILE A 100 5.49 27.58 1.90
CA ILE A 100 4.11 27.10 1.99
C ILE A 100 4.13 25.60 2.24
N VAL A 101 3.34 25.16 3.21
CA VAL A 101 3.22 23.73 3.58
C VAL A 101 1.80 23.25 3.31
N ASN A 102 1.69 22.15 2.59
CA ASN A 102 0.45 21.39 2.45
C ASN A 102 0.59 20.02 3.13
N THR A 103 -0.53 19.48 3.63
CA THR A 103 -0.54 18.21 4.38
C THR A 103 -1.61 17.30 3.80
N ASN A 104 -1.20 16.05 3.55
CA ASN A 104 -2.08 14.99 3.05
C ASN A 104 -1.93 13.70 3.85
N GLN A 105 -2.87 12.78 3.65
CA GLN A 105 -2.83 11.43 4.20
C GLN A 105 -2.42 10.42 3.12
N ILE A 106 -1.67 9.41 3.54
CA ILE A 106 -1.36 8.23 2.71
C ILE A 106 -1.89 7.01 3.46
N TRP A 107 -2.88 6.31 2.87
CA TRP A 107 -3.38 5.02 3.36
C TRP A 107 -2.71 3.90 2.59
N ILE A 108 -1.92 3.08 3.28
CA ILE A 108 -1.28 1.91 2.70
C ILE A 108 -1.96 0.66 3.26
N TYR A 109 -2.72 -0.03 2.39
CA TYR A 109 -3.43 -1.26 2.74
C TYR A 109 -2.53 -2.49 2.60
N ASN A 110 -2.90 -3.57 3.28
CA ASN A 110 -2.27 -4.85 3.09
C ASN A 110 -2.46 -5.35 1.65
N MET A 111 -1.41 -5.97 1.09
CA MET A 111 -1.47 -6.63 -0.22
C MET A 111 -2.26 -7.93 -0.09
N ALA A 112 -3.19 -8.16 -1.00
CA ALA A 112 -3.93 -9.41 -1.07
C ALA A 112 -3.02 -10.58 -1.45
N VAL A 113 -3.35 -11.78 -0.91
CA VAL A 113 -2.59 -13.01 -1.06
C VAL A 113 -3.44 -14.07 -1.73
N ASN A 114 -2.91 -14.71 -2.77
CA ASN A 114 -3.39 -15.97 -3.29
C ASN A 114 -2.53 -17.10 -2.75
N MET A 115 -3.15 -18.08 -2.11
CA MET A 115 -2.49 -19.27 -1.55
C MET A 115 -3.22 -20.50 -2.02
N ASP A 116 -2.53 -21.36 -2.76
CA ASP A 116 -3.10 -22.58 -3.36
C ASP A 116 -2.28 -23.81 -3.00
N ALA A 117 -2.97 -24.94 -2.84
CA ALA A 117 -2.32 -26.23 -2.75
C ALA A 117 -1.79 -26.65 -4.12
N VAL A 118 -0.53 -27.08 -4.16
CA VAL A 118 0.12 -27.55 -5.39
C VAL A 118 -0.21 -29.00 -5.67
N ASN A 119 -0.39 -29.79 -4.60
CA ASN A 119 -0.71 -31.21 -4.66
C ASN A 119 -1.65 -31.59 -3.51
N GLU A 120 -2.72 -32.31 -3.81
CA GLU A 120 -3.67 -32.82 -2.81
C GLU A 120 -3.59 -34.34 -2.65
N THR A 121 -2.75 -35.00 -3.45
CA THR A 121 -2.41 -36.42 -3.31
C THR A 121 -0.90 -36.54 -3.16
N VAL A 122 -0.46 -37.18 -2.10
CA VAL A 122 0.95 -37.40 -1.78
C VAL A 122 1.21 -38.84 -1.41
N LYS A 123 2.41 -39.36 -1.73
CA LYS A 123 2.88 -40.62 -1.21
C LYS A 123 3.42 -40.43 0.21
N LYS A 124 3.27 -41.44 1.06
CA LYS A 124 3.92 -41.46 2.38
C LYS A 124 5.42 -41.22 2.24
N GLY A 125 5.96 -40.32 3.06
CA GLY A 125 7.37 -39.90 3.00
C GLY A 125 7.65 -38.72 2.03
N THR A 126 6.67 -38.27 1.24
CA THR A 126 6.81 -37.09 0.37
C THR A 126 6.22 -35.84 1.02
N ALA A 127 6.13 -34.73 0.30
CA ALA A 127 5.69 -33.47 0.86
C ALA A 127 4.40 -32.95 0.21
N PHE A 128 3.55 -32.35 1.04
CA PHE A 128 2.48 -31.45 0.63
C PHE A 128 3.06 -30.03 0.46
N TYR A 129 2.67 -29.34 -0.61
CA TYR A 129 3.14 -28.00 -0.94
C TYR A 129 1.98 -27.01 -1.07
N VAL A 130 2.22 -25.79 -0.62
CA VAL A 130 1.39 -24.62 -0.97
C VAL A 130 2.25 -23.58 -1.67
N LYS A 131 1.62 -22.82 -2.56
CA LYS A 131 2.24 -21.69 -3.25
C LYS A 131 1.52 -20.41 -2.86
N LEU A 132 2.30 -19.35 -2.57
CA LEU A 132 1.82 -18.03 -2.23
C LEU A 132 2.30 -17.03 -3.27
N ILE A 133 1.35 -16.26 -3.82
CA ILE A 133 1.62 -15.16 -4.75
C ILE A 133 0.79 -13.93 -4.38
N ASP A 134 1.27 -12.75 -4.73
CA ASP A 134 0.50 -11.52 -4.66
C ASP A 134 -0.50 -11.40 -5.82
N VAL A 135 -1.30 -10.35 -5.84
CA VAL A 135 -2.29 -10.11 -6.92
C VAL A 135 -1.66 -9.89 -8.30
N ASN A 136 -0.37 -9.56 -8.36
CA ASN A 136 0.38 -9.35 -9.59
C ASN A 136 1.07 -10.64 -10.06
N GLY A 137 0.91 -11.76 -9.33
CA GLY A 137 1.53 -13.06 -9.63
C GLY A 137 2.97 -13.21 -9.12
N ASN A 138 3.50 -12.23 -8.37
CA ASN A 138 4.84 -12.32 -7.79
C ASN A 138 4.85 -13.25 -6.58
N ALA A 139 5.92 -14.02 -6.43
CA ALA A 139 6.11 -14.89 -5.28
C ALA A 139 6.19 -14.08 -3.97
N ILE A 140 5.42 -14.48 -2.96
CA ILE A 140 5.56 -13.96 -1.60
C ILE A 140 6.58 -14.81 -0.88
N SER A 141 7.68 -14.22 -0.43
CA SER A 141 8.78 -14.91 0.23
C SER A 141 9.05 -14.38 1.63
N GLY A 142 9.79 -15.13 2.43
CA GLY A 142 10.28 -14.69 3.74
C GLY A 142 9.25 -14.75 4.87
N GLY A 143 8.03 -15.24 4.63
CA GLY A 143 7.01 -15.49 5.65
C GLY A 143 7.02 -16.92 6.15
N GLN A 144 6.07 -17.20 7.05
CA GLN A 144 5.82 -18.52 7.57
C GLN A 144 4.38 -18.95 7.33
N VAL A 145 4.15 -20.22 7.07
CA VAL A 145 2.85 -20.86 7.07
C VAL A 145 2.73 -21.85 8.21
N SER A 146 1.56 -21.91 8.82
CA SER A 146 1.19 -22.96 9.77
C SER A 146 0.31 -23.99 9.06
N PHE A 147 0.76 -25.24 9.02
CA PHE A 147 -0.03 -26.38 8.56
C PHE A 147 -0.63 -27.08 9.78
N LYS A 148 -1.95 -27.22 9.83
CA LYS A 148 -2.64 -27.96 10.88
C LYS A 148 -3.27 -29.23 10.30
N ILE A 149 -2.84 -30.39 10.79
CA ILE A 149 -3.34 -31.71 10.40
C ILE A 149 -3.42 -32.60 11.65
N ASN A 150 -4.49 -33.36 11.81
CA ASN A 150 -4.76 -34.20 12.98
C ASN A 150 -4.62 -33.46 14.32
N GLY A 151 -5.02 -32.18 14.37
CA GLY A 151 -4.92 -31.35 15.59
C GLY A 151 -3.52 -30.78 15.88
N VAL A 152 -2.48 -31.20 15.14
CA VAL A 152 -1.10 -30.73 15.31
C VAL A 152 -0.78 -29.65 14.28
N SER A 153 -0.11 -28.59 14.74
CA SER A 153 0.35 -27.46 13.89
C SER A 153 1.85 -27.54 13.64
N TYR A 154 2.24 -27.31 12.39
CA TYR A 154 3.62 -27.31 11.91
C TYR A 154 3.92 -26.00 11.21
N ILE A 155 4.89 -25.23 11.72
CA ILE A 155 5.31 -23.97 11.11
C ILE A 155 6.43 -24.26 10.11
N ARG A 156 6.31 -23.66 8.90
CA ARG A 156 7.29 -23.78 7.81
C ARG A 156 7.51 -22.43 7.15
N SER A 157 8.75 -22.18 6.77
CA SER A 157 9.11 -20.95 6.04
C SER A 157 8.68 -21.06 4.59
N VAL A 158 8.29 -19.93 4.02
CA VAL A 158 8.05 -19.75 2.59
C VAL A 158 9.38 -19.42 1.93
N ASN A 159 9.75 -20.18 0.89
CA ASN A 159 11.01 -19.96 0.18
C ASN A 159 10.94 -18.75 -0.80
N GLU A 160 12.03 -18.45 -1.47
CA GLU A 160 12.15 -17.31 -2.40
C GLU A 160 11.21 -17.42 -3.61
N THR A 161 10.77 -18.62 -3.95
CA THR A 161 9.83 -18.88 -5.06
C THR A 161 8.38 -18.97 -4.61
N GLY A 162 8.08 -18.63 -3.35
CA GLY A 162 6.72 -18.58 -2.79
C GLY A 162 6.17 -19.93 -2.34
N TYR A 163 7.02 -20.97 -2.19
CA TYR A 163 6.56 -22.29 -1.74
C TYR A 163 6.85 -22.53 -0.27
N ALA A 164 5.89 -23.14 0.41
CA ALA A 164 6.09 -23.78 1.71
C ALA A 164 5.72 -25.26 1.62
N LYS A 165 6.43 -26.11 2.38
CA LYS A 165 6.23 -27.58 2.35
C LYS A 165 6.08 -28.17 3.74
N LEU A 166 5.22 -29.19 3.81
CA LEU A 166 5.09 -30.07 4.98
C LEU A 166 5.40 -31.51 4.54
N ASN A 167 6.42 -32.13 5.11
CA ASN A 167 6.70 -33.54 4.89
C ASN A 167 5.61 -34.39 5.55
N ILE A 168 5.00 -35.30 4.78
CA ILE A 168 3.87 -36.12 5.20
C ILE A 168 4.35 -37.54 5.49
N ASN A 169 4.35 -37.91 6.75
CA ASN A 169 4.68 -39.28 7.19
C ASN A 169 3.48 -39.98 7.85
N LEU A 170 2.29 -39.66 7.36
CA LEU A 170 1.04 -40.26 7.80
C LEU A 170 0.81 -41.60 7.08
N ASN A 171 0.02 -42.50 7.71
CA ASN A 171 -0.43 -43.72 7.02
C ASN A 171 -1.38 -43.36 5.85
N PRO A 172 -1.52 -44.25 4.87
CA PRO A 172 -2.47 -44.07 3.79
C PRO A 172 -3.87 -43.77 4.32
N GLY A 173 -4.51 -42.78 3.70
CA GLY A 173 -5.81 -42.28 4.17
C GLY A 173 -6.14 -40.90 3.63
N VAL A 174 -7.26 -40.33 4.12
CA VAL A 174 -7.75 -39.01 3.74
C VAL A 174 -7.77 -38.14 4.97
N TYR A 175 -7.13 -36.98 4.88
CA TYR A 175 -6.91 -36.07 6.00
C TYR A 175 -7.40 -34.65 5.66
N LYS A 176 -7.96 -33.95 6.64
CA LYS A 176 -8.19 -32.51 6.56
C LYS A 176 -6.92 -31.77 6.93
N ILE A 177 -6.47 -30.86 6.07
CA ILE A 177 -5.34 -29.99 6.34
C ILE A 177 -5.79 -28.51 6.21
N ILE A 178 -5.42 -27.73 7.19
CA ILE A 178 -5.66 -26.28 7.21
C ILE A 178 -4.31 -25.61 7.13
N THR A 179 -4.13 -24.74 6.15
CA THR A 179 -2.91 -23.91 6.01
C THR A 179 -3.28 -22.48 6.32
N ALA A 180 -2.53 -21.85 7.24
CA ALA A 180 -2.70 -20.45 7.60
C ALA A 180 -1.44 -19.66 7.26
N PHE A 181 -1.62 -18.50 6.68
CA PHE A 181 -0.56 -17.53 6.40
C PHE A 181 -0.94 -16.18 7.01
N SER A 182 0.01 -15.58 7.73
CA SER A 182 -0.11 -14.24 8.29
C SER A 182 1.28 -13.61 8.37
N ILE A 183 1.46 -12.48 7.71
CA ILE A 183 2.69 -11.69 7.75
C ILE A 183 2.35 -10.21 7.56
N ARG A 184 3.12 -9.33 8.18
CA ARG A 184 2.94 -7.88 8.05
C ARG A 184 2.92 -7.45 6.58
N ASN A 185 2.05 -6.50 6.25
CA ASN A 185 1.82 -5.90 4.93
C ASN A 185 1.04 -6.77 3.94
N TYR A 186 0.65 -7.98 4.32
CA TYR A 186 -0.17 -8.87 3.53
C TYR A 186 -1.45 -9.23 4.26
N GLU A 187 -2.50 -9.56 3.51
CA GLU A 187 -3.73 -10.06 4.10
C GLU A 187 -3.52 -11.47 4.67
N ASP A 188 -4.16 -11.74 5.80
CA ASP A 188 -4.20 -13.09 6.36
C ASP A 188 -4.92 -14.05 5.41
N LYS A 189 -4.41 -15.26 5.25
CA LYS A 189 -5.01 -16.27 4.37
C LYS A 189 -5.17 -17.60 5.08
N LEU A 190 -6.33 -18.21 4.89
CA LEU A 190 -6.62 -19.59 5.28
C LEU A 190 -6.94 -20.43 4.04
N LEU A 191 -6.40 -21.63 3.98
CA LEU A 191 -6.66 -22.59 2.94
C LEU A 191 -7.07 -23.93 3.58
N TYR A 192 -8.17 -24.49 3.11
CA TYR A 192 -8.73 -25.75 3.58
C TYR A 192 -8.64 -26.79 2.47
N ASN A 193 -7.89 -27.87 2.67
CA ASN A 193 -7.74 -28.92 1.69
C ASN A 193 -8.08 -30.29 2.28
N THR A 194 -8.38 -31.22 1.38
CA THR A 194 -8.45 -32.65 1.65
C THR A 194 -7.21 -33.31 1.07
N LEU A 195 -6.32 -33.79 1.94
CA LEU A 195 -5.08 -34.45 1.55
C LEU A 195 -5.27 -35.95 1.51
N LYS A 196 -5.03 -36.55 0.35
CA LYS A 196 -4.99 -38.01 0.17
C LYS A 196 -3.55 -38.50 0.28
N VAL A 197 -3.29 -39.38 1.26
CA VAL A 197 -1.98 -40.03 1.42
C VAL A 197 -2.10 -41.46 0.86
N THR A 198 -1.16 -41.84 0.01
CA THR A 198 -1.08 -43.17 -0.60
C THR A 198 0.15 -43.94 -0.09
N ASP A 199 0.18 -45.24 -0.32
CA ASP A 199 1.38 -46.03 -0.10
C ASP A 199 2.54 -45.57 -1.00
N THR A 200 3.75 -45.97 -0.64
CA THR A 200 4.99 -45.67 -1.39
C THR A 200 4.99 -46.32 -2.78
#